data_a788ef65afab41e2fed36ae8b99adfc9
#
_entry.id   a788ef65afab41e2fed36ae8b99adfc9
#
_cell.length_a   1.000
_cell.length_b   1.000
_cell.length_c   1.000
_cell.angle_alpha   90.00
_cell.angle_beta   90.00
_cell.angle_gamma   90.00
#
_symmetry.space_group_name_H-M   'P 1'
#
loop_
_entity.id
_entity.type
_entity.pdbx_description
1 polymer ?
#
loop_
_entity_poly.entity_id
_entity_poly.type
_entity_poly.pdbx_seq_one_letter_code
_entity_poly.pdbx_strand_id
1 'polypeptide(L)'
;MMSEKKNTLGKAVAVAAGVGAAYLALKKKENEKQVLEQQAAQNSNYRNTERGKYDKNSKGIYYTNGNYEAFARPEKPEGVDEKHAYIVGSGLAALSAACFLVRDGQMPGSHIHILEAMDIAGGACDGIFDPSRGYIMRGGREMENHFECLWDLFRSIPSLEVPNASVLDEFYWLNKHDPNYSLCRATEDCGKDAHTDGKFNLSQKGCMEIMKLFMTKDEDLYDKTIEDVFDDEVFNSTFWLYWRTMFAFENWHSALEMKLYFQRFIHHISGLPDFSALKSTKYNHYESLILPMQKYLEAAGVEFRFGVEVTNVIFEFKDGKKIASAIECKEHGVEKGIVLTENDLVFVTNGSCTEGTIY
;
A
#
# COMPACT_ATOMS: atom_id res chain seq x y z
N MET A 1 -18.82 19.30 44.32
CA MET A 1 -18.00 19.79 43.19
C MET A 1 -16.55 19.30 43.15
N MET A 2 -15.83 19.13 44.26
CA MET A 2 -14.45 18.59 44.24
C MET A 2 -14.38 17.05 44.13
N SER A 3 -15.41 16.32 44.53
CA SER A 3 -15.46 14.85 44.50
C SER A 3 -15.76 14.30 43.12
N GLU A 4 -16.60 14.98 42.33
CA GLU A 4 -16.96 14.55 40.97
C GLU A 4 -15.82 14.74 39.96
N LYS A 5 -15.04 15.85 40.08
CA LYS A 5 -13.85 16.06 39.21
C LYS A 5 -12.76 15.02 39.40
N LYS A 6 -12.59 14.48 40.61
CA LYS A 6 -11.63 13.39 40.89
C LYS A 6 -12.07 12.07 40.29
N ASN A 7 -13.38 11.81 40.18
CA ASN A 7 -13.91 10.57 39.63
C ASN A 7 -13.87 10.55 38.08
N THR A 8 -14.04 11.72 37.45
CA THR A 8 -13.97 11.89 36.02
C THR A 8 -12.53 11.78 35.51
N LEU A 9 -11.57 12.37 36.25
CA LEU A 9 -10.15 12.26 35.94
C LEU A 9 -9.63 10.82 36.09
N GLY A 10 -10.10 10.08 37.11
CA GLY A 10 -9.76 8.67 37.33
C GLY A 10 -10.28 7.74 36.19
N LYS A 11 -11.47 8.02 35.66
CA LYS A 11 -12.06 7.24 34.58
C LYS A 11 -11.40 7.56 33.21
N ALA A 12 -11.09 8.82 32.94
CA ALA A 12 -10.34 9.21 31.74
C ALA A 12 -8.93 8.59 31.71
N VAL A 13 -8.26 8.56 32.87
CA VAL A 13 -6.97 7.89 33.05
C VAL A 13 -7.09 6.37 32.87
N ALA A 14 -8.20 5.74 33.28
CA ALA A 14 -8.41 4.30 33.17
C ALA A 14 -8.69 3.89 31.70
N VAL A 15 -9.41 4.71 30.93
CA VAL A 15 -9.66 4.46 29.49
C VAL A 15 -8.38 4.73 28.69
N ALA A 16 -7.68 5.82 28.96
CA ALA A 16 -6.37 6.07 28.35
C ALA A 16 -5.34 4.99 28.75
N ALA A 17 -5.40 4.48 29.98
CA ALA A 17 -4.58 3.36 30.43
C ALA A 17 -4.98 2.03 29.76
N GLY A 18 -6.27 1.80 29.48
CA GLY A 18 -6.75 0.62 28.75
C GLY A 18 -6.31 0.61 27.28
N VAL A 19 -6.47 1.73 26.57
CA VAL A 19 -5.96 1.91 25.21
C VAL A 19 -4.43 1.91 25.21
N GLY A 20 -3.81 2.57 26.19
CA GLY A 20 -2.36 2.55 26.38
C GLY A 20 -1.82 1.15 26.72
N ALA A 21 -2.53 0.36 27.54
CA ALA A 21 -2.14 -1.01 27.86
C ALA A 21 -2.31 -1.95 26.67
N ALA A 22 -3.38 -1.81 25.89
CA ALA A 22 -3.55 -2.55 24.64
C ALA A 22 -2.49 -2.15 23.61
N TYR A 23 -2.20 -0.86 23.50
CA TYR A 23 -1.13 -0.34 22.65
C TYR A 23 0.25 -0.83 23.10
N LEU A 24 0.56 -0.79 24.42
CA LEU A 24 1.82 -1.30 24.97
C LEU A 24 1.94 -2.82 24.83
N ALA A 25 0.82 -3.56 24.93
CA ALA A 25 0.82 -5.00 24.69
C ALA A 25 1.04 -5.33 23.20
N LEU A 26 0.44 -4.54 22.29
CA LEU A 26 0.69 -4.63 20.86
C LEU A 26 2.13 -4.27 20.54
N LYS A 27 2.64 -3.16 21.10
CA LYS A 27 4.03 -2.73 20.90
C LYS A 27 5.04 -3.70 21.50
N LYS A 28 4.71 -4.34 22.63
CA LYS A 28 5.52 -5.42 23.20
C LYS A 28 5.55 -6.65 22.30
N LYS A 29 4.40 -7.07 21.77
CA LYS A 29 4.31 -8.14 20.77
C LYS A 29 5.07 -7.80 19.49
N GLU A 30 4.99 -6.56 19.06
CA GLU A 30 5.70 -6.07 17.87
C GLU A 30 7.21 -6.03 18.08
N ASN A 31 7.68 -5.59 19.25
CA ASN A 31 9.10 -5.66 19.63
C ASN A 31 9.60 -7.10 19.77
N GLU A 32 8.81 -7.99 20.39
CA GLU A 32 9.14 -9.43 20.47
C GLU A 32 9.20 -10.04 19.06
N LYS A 33 8.29 -9.64 18.19
CA LYS A 33 8.27 -10.03 16.77
C LYS A 33 9.48 -9.50 16.02
N GLN A 34 9.85 -8.22 16.18
CA GLN A 34 11.04 -7.63 15.58
C GLN A 34 12.33 -8.29 16.05
N VAL A 35 12.41 -8.65 17.33
CA VAL A 35 13.56 -9.40 17.88
C VAL A 35 13.63 -10.80 17.26
N LEU A 36 12.50 -11.48 17.12
CA LEU A 36 12.42 -12.79 16.45
C LEU A 36 12.76 -12.68 14.95
N GLU A 37 12.31 -11.62 14.28
CA GLU A 37 12.66 -11.32 12.89
C GLU A 37 14.15 -11.01 12.72
N GLN A 38 14.74 -10.23 13.62
CA GLN A 38 16.18 -9.97 13.61
C GLN A 38 17.00 -11.22 13.89
N GLN A 39 16.54 -12.09 14.79
CA GLN A 39 17.19 -13.37 15.06
C GLN A 39 17.02 -14.34 13.88
N ALA A 40 15.84 -14.37 13.25
CA ALA A 40 15.60 -15.14 12.04
C ALA A 40 16.43 -14.63 10.86
N ALA A 41 16.56 -13.31 10.70
CA ALA A 41 17.38 -12.68 9.66
C ALA A 41 18.89 -12.91 9.90
N GLN A 42 19.33 -12.98 11.15
CA GLN A 42 20.73 -13.33 11.48
C GLN A 42 21.04 -14.82 11.26
N ASN A 43 20.06 -15.69 11.39
CA ASN A 43 20.20 -17.14 11.24
C ASN A 43 19.83 -17.65 9.84
N SER A 44 19.28 -16.83 8.98
CA SER A 44 18.92 -17.23 7.63
C SER A 44 19.96 -16.75 6.62
N ASN A 45 20.43 -17.65 5.77
CA ASN A 45 21.11 -17.31 4.52
C ASN A 45 20.14 -16.62 3.52
N TYR A 46 19.24 -15.81 4.02
CA TYR A 46 18.19 -15.12 3.29
C TYR A 46 18.72 -14.24 2.16
N ARG A 47 19.95 -13.76 2.31
CA ARG A 47 20.65 -12.90 1.34
C ARG A 47 21.22 -13.63 0.14
N ASN A 48 21.27 -14.98 0.18
CA ASN A 48 21.90 -15.80 -0.86
C ASN A 48 20.91 -16.61 -1.69
N THR A 49 19.61 -16.35 -1.56
CA THR A 49 18.64 -16.98 -2.46
C THR A 49 18.70 -16.30 -3.81
N GLU A 50 19.22 -17.01 -4.79
CA GLU A 50 19.24 -16.57 -6.17
C GLU A 50 17.81 -16.12 -6.58
N ARG A 51 17.67 -14.82 -6.89
CA ARG A 51 16.51 -14.22 -7.55
C ARG A 51 15.13 -14.72 -7.08
N GLY A 52 14.82 -14.53 -5.81
CA GLY A 52 13.46 -14.79 -5.31
C GLY A 52 13.09 -16.26 -5.10
N LYS A 53 14.02 -17.19 -5.26
CA LYS A 53 13.80 -18.59 -4.84
C LYS A 53 13.88 -18.66 -3.33
N TYR A 54 12.79 -19.10 -2.72
CA TYR A 54 12.77 -19.35 -1.27
C TYR A 54 13.66 -20.54 -0.93
N ASP A 55 14.53 -20.39 0.03
CA ASP A 55 15.25 -21.52 0.60
C ASP A 55 14.24 -22.39 1.36
N LYS A 56 14.08 -23.65 0.94
CA LYS A 56 13.20 -24.62 1.61
C LYS A 56 13.56 -24.85 3.09
N ASN A 57 14.75 -24.50 3.49
CA ASN A 57 15.23 -24.57 4.86
C ASN A 57 15.13 -23.22 5.60
N SER A 58 14.64 -22.19 4.95
CA SER A 58 14.45 -20.87 5.56
C SER A 58 13.49 -20.98 6.75
N LYS A 59 13.94 -20.48 7.90
CA LYS A 59 13.11 -20.35 9.11
C LYS A 59 12.53 -18.95 9.25
N GLY A 60 12.49 -18.19 8.17
CA GLY A 60 11.94 -16.83 8.16
C GLY A 60 10.44 -16.82 8.51
N ILE A 61 9.99 -15.71 9.07
CA ILE A 61 8.56 -15.47 9.29
C ILE A 61 8.03 -14.80 8.02
N TYR A 62 7.03 -15.42 7.41
CA TYR A 62 6.36 -14.91 6.22
C TYR A 62 4.99 -14.36 6.61
N TYR A 63 4.64 -13.23 6.03
CA TYR A 63 3.32 -12.64 6.14
C TYR A 63 2.53 -12.98 4.89
N THR A 64 1.35 -13.56 5.08
CA THR A 64 0.46 -13.89 3.99
C THR A 64 -0.99 -13.72 4.43
N ASN A 65 -1.82 -13.22 3.51
CA ASN A 65 -3.26 -13.14 3.69
C ASN A 65 -3.99 -14.36 3.12
N GLY A 66 -3.29 -15.37 2.70
CA GLY A 66 -3.85 -16.52 2.00
C GLY A 66 -3.05 -17.79 2.15
N ASN A 67 -2.78 -18.45 1.03
CA ASN A 67 -2.09 -19.73 1.01
C ASN A 67 -0.60 -19.56 1.32
N TYR A 68 -0.21 -19.91 2.55
CA TYR A 68 1.17 -19.82 3.01
C TYR A 68 2.14 -20.66 2.17
N GLU A 69 1.75 -21.85 1.74
CA GLU A 69 2.61 -22.72 0.92
C GLU A 69 2.89 -22.08 -0.45
N ALA A 70 1.87 -21.51 -1.08
CA ALA A 70 2.05 -20.80 -2.35
C ALA A 70 2.97 -19.59 -2.20
N PHE A 71 2.90 -18.90 -1.05
CA PHE A 71 3.74 -17.76 -0.75
C PHE A 71 5.19 -18.17 -0.41
N ALA A 72 5.36 -19.16 0.47
CA ALA A 72 6.67 -19.54 0.99
C ALA A 72 7.46 -20.46 0.03
N ARG A 73 6.75 -21.24 -0.76
CA ARG A 73 7.31 -22.25 -1.68
C ARG A 73 6.49 -22.32 -2.95
N PRO A 74 6.52 -21.26 -3.77
CA PRO A 74 5.75 -21.25 -4.99
C PRO A 74 6.23 -22.36 -5.93
N GLU A 75 5.29 -23.17 -6.36
CA GLU A 75 5.52 -24.21 -7.37
C GLU A 75 5.11 -23.66 -8.74
N LYS A 76 5.87 -24.03 -9.77
CA LYS A 76 5.54 -23.65 -11.13
C LYS A 76 4.19 -24.25 -11.53
N PRO A 77 3.18 -23.44 -11.87
CA PRO A 77 1.90 -23.96 -12.30
C PRO A 77 2.01 -24.78 -13.58
N GLU A 78 1.22 -25.84 -13.67
CA GLU A 78 1.13 -26.63 -14.90
C GLU A 78 0.62 -25.76 -16.07
N GLY A 79 1.25 -25.89 -17.23
CA GLY A 79 0.89 -25.16 -18.46
C GLY A 79 1.21 -23.68 -18.44
N VAL A 80 1.96 -23.17 -17.44
CA VAL A 80 2.28 -21.73 -17.38
C VAL A 80 3.15 -21.27 -18.55
N ASP A 81 3.96 -22.16 -19.10
CA ASP A 81 4.80 -21.87 -20.27
C ASP A 81 4.01 -21.67 -21.57
N GLU A 82 2.74 -22.08 -21.58
CA GLU A 82 1.84 -21.94 -22.72
C GLU A 82 0.92 -20.71 -22.59
N LYS A 83 0.97 -20.02 -21.43
CA LYS A 83 0.12 -18.89 -21.12
C LYS A 83 0.80 -17.57 -21.44
N HIS A 84 0.01 -16.60 -21.91
CA HIS A 84 0.41 -15.21 -21.98
C HIS A 84 -0.37 -14.37 -20.95
N ALA A 85 0.25 -13.34 -20.44
CA ALA A 85 -0.38 -12.37 -19.54
C ALA A 85 -0.36 -10.98 -20.17
N TYR A 86 -1.53 -10.39 -20.32
CA TYR A 86 -1.71 -9.02 -20.76
C TYR A 86 -2.13 -8.17 -19.58
N ILE A 87 -1.33 -7.18 -19.25
CA ILE A 87 -1.52 -6.32 -18.08
C ILE A 87 -1.81 -4.91 -18.56
N VAL A 88 -3.01 -4.42 -18.25
CA VAL A 88 -3.49 -3.08 -18.63
C VAL A 88 -3.04 -2.08 -17.60
N GLY A 89 -2.23 -1.12 -18.02
CA GLY A 89 -1.55 -0.14 -17.18
C GLY A 89 -0.18 -0.62 -16.71
N SER A 90 0.64 0.31 -16.23
CA SER A 90 1.98 0.07 -15.69
C SER A 90 2.21 0.70 -14.31
N GLY A 91 1.13 0.92 -13.56
CA GLY A 91 1.20 1.38 -12.17
C GLY A 91 1.74 0.31 -11.23
N LEU A 92 1.86 0.64 -9.95
CA LEU A 92 2.42 -0.25 -8.93
C LEU A 92 1.73 -1.62 -8.88
N ALA A 93 0.40 -1.67 -9.03
CA ALA A 93 -0.35 -2.92 -9.05
C ALA A 93 -0.01 -3.80 -10.26
N ALA A 94 0.09 -3.19 -11.45
CA ALA A 94 0.45 -3.86 -12.70
C ALA A 94 1.87 -4.44 -12.64
N LEU A 95 2.84 -3.62 -12.23
CA LEU A 95 4.23 -4.05 -12.10
C LEU A 95 4.38 -5.12 -11.02
N SER A 96 3.65 -5.02 -9.92
CA SER A 96 3.63 -6.07 -8.88
C SER A 96 3.07 -7.39 -9.42
N ALA A 97 1.97 -7.34 -10.19
CA ALA A 97 1.41 -8.54 -10.83
C ALA A 97 2.45 -9.20 -11.77
N ALA A 98 3.11 -8.41 -12.62
CA ALA A 98 4.16 -8.91 -13.49
C ALA A 98 5.33 -9.53 -12.70
N CYS A 99 5.78 -8.88 -11.62
CA CYS A 99 6.84 -9.41 -10.78
C CYS A 99 6.46 -10.74 -10.11
N PHE A 100 5.23 -10.86 -9.60
CA PHE A 100 4.74 -12.12 -9.02
C PHE A 100 4.58 -13.21 -10.08
N LEU A 101 4.15 -12.88 -11.30
CA LEU A 101 4.09 -13.84 -12.40
C LEU A 101 5.48 -14.37 -12.75
N VAL A 102 6.49 -13.50 -12.81
CA VAL A 102 7.88 -13.91 -13.07
C VAL A 102 8.46 -14.70 -11.91
N ARG A 103 8.36 -14.16 -10.68
CA ARG A 103 9.03 -14.69 -9.49
C ARG A 103 8.37 -15.96 -8.98
N ASP A 104 7.06 -15.90 -8.75
CA ASP A 104 6.30 -16.93 -8.05
C ASP A 104 5.56 -17.85 -9.06
N GLY A 105 4.92 -17.26 -10.05
CA GLY A 105 4.28 -17.99 -11.14
C GLY A 105 5.26 -18.66 -12.10
N GLN A 106 6.53 -18.25 -12.09
CA GLN A 106 7.59 -18.77 -12.96
C GLN A 106 7.20 -18.75 -14.45
N MET A 107 6.37 -17.75 -14.82
CA MET A 107 5.98 -17.49 -16.21
C MET A 107 7.18 -16.92 -16.97
N PRO A 108 7.44 -17.37 -18.22
CA PRO A 108 8.46 -16.75 -19.05
C PRO A 108 8.19 -15.26 -19.22
N GLY A 109 9.19 -14.41 -18.99
CA GLY A 109 9.01 -12.95 -19.10
C GLY A 109 8.53 -12.52 -20.48
N SER A 110 8.99 -13.17 -21.55
CA SER A 110 8.54 -12.93 -22.93
C SER A 110 7.06 -13.20 -23.18
N HIS A 111 6.37 -13.84 -22.24
CA HIS A 111 4.93 -14.08 -22.28
C HIS A 111 4.13 -13.06 -21.49
N ILE A 112 4.78 -12.07 -20.88
CA ILE A 112 4.14 -11.03 -20.09
C ILE A 112 4.22 -9.71 -20.87
N HIS A 113 3.06 -9.12 -21.16
CA HIS A 113 2.91 -7.93 -21.96
C HIS A 113 2.24 -6.84 -21.12
N ILE A 114 2.96 -5.76 -20.84
CA ILE A 114 2.45 -4.58 -20.11
C ILE A 114 2.03 -3.55 -21.15
N LEU A 115 0.74 -3.19 -21.15
CA LEU A 115 0.13 -2.24 -22.08
C LEU A 115 -0.07 -0.91 -21.35
N GLU A 116 0.71 0.10 -21.72
CA GLU A 116 0.68 1.41 -21.07
C GLU A 116 0.36 2.51 -22.07
N ALA A 117 -0.62 3.34 -21.77
CA ALA A 117 -1.04 4.43 -22.62
C ALA A 117 -0.01 5.56 -22.73
N MET A 118 0.77 5.78 -21.68
CA MET A 118 1.80 6.80 -21.62
C MET A 118 3.17 6.29 -22.08
N ASP A 119 4.13 7.19 -22.18
CA ASP A 119 5.52 6.86 -22.55
C ASP A 119 6.39 6.52 -21.31
N ILE A 120 5.80 6.51 -20.13
CA ILE A 120 6.47 6.25 -18.85
C ILE A 120 5.66 5.28 -18.00
N ALA A 121 6.35 4.34 -17.34
CA ALA A 121 5.73 3.46 -16.39
C ALA A 121 5.50 4.15 -15.02
N GLY A 122 4.62 3.57 -14.20
CA GLY A 122 4.47 3.94 -12.80
C GLY A 122 3.07 4.40 -12.39
N GLY A 123 2.20 4.73 -13.34
CA GLY A 123 0.85 5.22 -13.04
C GLY A 123 0.89 6.42 -12.09
N ALA A 124 0.18 6.35 -10.95
CA ALA A 124 0.18 7.41 -9.94
C ALA A 124 1.54 7.61 -9.22
N CYS A 125 2.49 6.68 -9.37
CA CYS A 125 3.84 6.75 -8.82
C CYS A 125 4.88 7.13 -9.87
N ASP A 126 4.47 7.56 -11.06
CA ASP A 126 5.38 8.07 -12.07
C ASP A 126 6.06 9.38 -11.61
N GLY A 127 7.16 9.71 -12.23
CA GLY A 127 7.88 10.95 -12.02
C GLY A 127 8.58 11.38 -13.29
N ILE A 128 8.50 12.66 -13.60
CA ILE A 128 9.08 13.26 -14.80
C ILE A 128 10.16 14.24 -14.39
N PHE A 129 11.27 14.20 -15.06
CA PHE A 129 12.26 15.27 -15.02
C PHE A 129 12.10 16.17 -16.25
N ASP A 130 11.72 17.42 -16.02
CA ASP A 130 11.68 18.47 -17.02
C ASP A 130 12.83 19.44 -16.77
N PRO A 131 13.75 19.66 -17.75
CA PRO A 131 14.90 20.52 -17.55
C PRO A 131 14.56 21.97 -17.14
N SER A 132 13.38 22.46 -17.49
CA SER A 132 12.93 23.82 -17.20
C SER A 132 12.13 23.94 -15.90
N ARG A 133 11.52 22.84 -15.44
CA ARG A 133 10.58 22.79 -14.30
C ARG A 133 11.09 21.94 -13.14
N GLY A 134 12.10 21.12 -13.36
CA GLY A 134 12.62 20.17 -12.37
C GLY A 134 11.83 18.86 -12.32
N TYR A 135 11.81 18.21 -11.17
CA TYR A 135 11.07 16.98 -10.98
C TYR A 135 9.59 17.27 -10.76
N ILE A 136 8.76 16.55 -11.49
CA ILE A 136 7.30 16.65 -11.43
C ILE A 136 6.75 15.29 -11.01
N MET A 137 5.86 15.27 -10.01
CA MET A 137 5.20 14.08 -9.52
C MET A 137 3.72 14.38 -9.26
N ARG A 138 2.85 13.36 -9.38
CA ARG A 138 1.40 13.53 -9.22
C ARG A 138 0.94 13.74 -7.78
N GLY A 139 1.84 13.66 -6.82
CA GLY A 139 1.58 13.91 -5.42
C GLY A 139 2.50 13.12 -4.51
N GLY A 140 2.54 13.50 -3.23
CA GLY A 140 3.25 12.75 -2.21
C GLY A 140 2.57 11.41 -1.93
N ARG A 141 3.38 10.39 -1.73
CA ARG A 141 2.93 9.06 -1.29
C ARG A 141 3.81 8.66 -0.13
N GLU A 142 3.22 8.54 1.03
CA GLU A 142 3.95 8.07 2.20
C GLU A 142 3.99 6.55 2.20
N MET A 143 5.04 6.05 2.82
CA MET A 143 5.25 4.63 3.03
C MET A 143 5.08 4.28 4.50
N GLU A 144 4.96 3.00 4.79
CA GLU A 144 4.90 2.52 6.17
C GLU A 144 5.45 1.09 6.28
N ASN A 145 5.69 0.63 7.51
CA ASN A 145 6.38 -0.65 7.72
C ASN A 145 5.50 -1.88 7.43
N HIS A 146 4.18 -1.71 7.37
CA HIS A 146 3.20 -2.81 7.26
C HIS A 146 2.59 -2.96 5.87
N PHE A 147 3.28 -2.51 4.84
CA PHE A 147 2.98 -2.86 3.45
C PHE A 147 3.60 -4.22 3.12
N GLU A 148 3.18 -5.28 3.84
CA GLU A 148 3.84 -6.58 3.82
C GLU A 148 3.99 -7.18 2.42
N CYS A 149 2.95 -7.14 1.59
CA CYS A 149 3.02 -7.65 0.21
C CYS A 149 4.02 -6.87 -0.63
N LEU A 150 4.09 -5.54 -0.43
CA LEU A 150 5.03 -4.68 -1.13
C LEU A 150 6.47 -4.96 -0.69
N TRP A 151 6.70 -5.08 0.61
CA TRP A 151 8.03 -5.35 1.15
C TRP A 151 8.49 -6.78 0.84
N ASP A 152 7.58 -7.75 0.80
CA ASP A 152 7.89 -9.08 0.29
C ASP A 152 8.38 -9.02 -1.16
N LEU A 153 7.72 -8.24 -2.00
CA LEU A 153 8.13 -8.04 -3.37
C LEU A 153 9.50 -7.36 -3.44
N PHE A 154 9.67 -6.24 -2.75
CA PHE A 154 10.89 -5.42 -2.85
C PHE A 154 12.13 -6.04 -2.23
N ARG A 155 12.01 -7.06 -1.38
CA ARG A 155 13.18 -7.85 -0.95
C ARG A 155 13.81 -8.65 -2.10
N SER A 156 13.07 -8.90 -3.17
CA SER A 156 13.56 -9.62 -4.37
C SER A 156 13.91 -8.69 -5.54
N ILE A 157 13.58 -7.41 -5.47
CA ILE A 157 13.93 -6.42 -6.50
C ILE A 157 15.31 -5.84 -6.16
N PRO A 158 16.32 -6.00 -7.05
CA PRO A 158 17.65 -5.48 -6.80
C PRO A 158 17.68 -3.94 -6.71
N SER A 159 18.48 -3.42 -5.79
CA SER A 159 18.84 -2.00 -5.79
C SER A 159 19.57 -1.65 -7.08
N LEU A 160 19.29 -0.47 -7.63
CA LEU A 160 20.02 0.07 -8.78
C LEU A 160 21.33 0.76 -8.38
N GLU A 161 21.50 1.09 -7.10
CA GLU A 161 22.65 1.85 -6.61
C GLU A 161 23.63 1.01 -5.79
N VAL A 162 23.10 0.09 -4.98
CA VAL A 162 23.92 -0.67 -4.03
C VAL A 162 24.04 -2.14 -4.48
N PRO A 163 25.23 -2.58 -4.88
CA PRO A 163 25.44 -3.97 -5.27
C PRO A 163 25.03 -4.95 -4.17
N ASN A 164 24.37 -6.03 -4.54
CA ASN A 164 23.90 -7.09 -3.66
C ASN A 164 22.88 -6.66 -2.59
N ALA A 165 22.31 -5.47 -2.69
CA ALA A 165 21.19 -5.01 -1.89
C ALA A 165 19.88 -5.09 -2.67
N SER A 166 18.77 -5.12 -1.94
CA SER A 166 17.42 -4.98 -2.48
C SER A 166 16.89 -3.56 -2.24
N VAL A 167 15.80 -3.22 -2.92
CA VAL A 167 15.05 -1.99 -2.66
C VAL A 167 14.57 -1.94 -1.20
N LEU A 168 14.16 -3.08 -0.63
CA LEU A 168 13.79 -3.17 0.78
C LEU A 168 14.96 -2.85 1.71
N ASP A 169 16.18 -3.33 1.39
CA ASP A 169 17.37 -3.02 2.19
C ASP A 169 17.63 -1.52 2.23
N GLU A 170 17.55 -0.84 1.09
CA GLU A 170 17.75 0.63 1.02
C GLU A 170 16.67 1.38 1.81
N PHE A 171 15.40 0.98 1.67
CA PHE A 171 14.31 1.56 2.44
C PHE A 171 14.52 1.37 3.96
N TYR A 172 14.91 0.16 4.39
CA TYR A 172 15.16 -0.15 5.79
C TYR A 172 16.33 0.69 6.34
N TRP A 173 17.44 0.76 5.61
CA TRP A 173 18.62 1.51 6.05
C TRP A 173 18.32 2.99 6.18
N LEU A 174 17.67 3.58 5.17
CA LEU A 174 17.28 4.99 5.20
C LEU A 174 16.46 5.29 6.45
N ASN A 175 15.34 4.59 6.64
CA ASN A 175 14.40 4.89 7.70
C ASN A 175 14.91 4.50 9.10
N LYS A 176 15.96 3.71 9.18
CA LYS A 176 16.67 3.43 10.44
C LYS A 176 17.65 4.54 10.81
N HIS A 177 18.36 5.11 9.82
CA HIS A 177 19.37 6.15 10.05
C HIS A 177 18.77 7.55 10.11
N ASP A 178 17.71 7.78 9.35
CA ASP A 178 16.97 9.04 9.27
C ASP A 178 15.48 8.80 9.47
N PRO A 179 15.04 8.50 10.70
CA PRO A 179 13.65 8.29 11.00
C PRO A 179 12.86 9.58 10.79
N ASN A 180 11.70 9.46 10.14
CA ASN A 180 10.84 10.59 9.93
C ASN A 180 10.34 11.14 11.27
N TYR A 181 10.51 12.43 11.47
CA TYR A 181 10.01 13.17 12.62
C TYR A 181 9.82 14.64 12.24
N SER A 182 8.58 15.09 12.25
CA SER A 182 8.24 16.48 11.97
C SER A 182 6.98 16.84 12.72
N LEU A 183 7.05 17.83 13.60
CA LEU A 183 5.85 18.33 14.28
C LEU A 183 4.86 18.87 13.24
N CYS A 184 3.70 18.25 13.16
CA CYS A 184 2.62 18.70 12.31
C CYS A 184 2.07 20.01 12.82
N ARG A 185 2.14 21.05 12.02
CA ARG A 185 1.35 22.25 12.23
C ARG A 185 -0.01 22.06 11.54
N ALA A 186 -0.99 21.62 12.32
CA ALA A 186 -2.36 21.57 11.84
C ALA A 186 -2.94 23.01 11.80
N THR A 187 -3.72 23.30 10.76
CA THR A 187 -4.33 24.61 10.57
C THR A 187 -5.85 24.48 10.46
N GLU A 188 -6.53 25.52 10.91
CA GLU A 188 -7.97 25.72 10.78
C GLU A 188 -8.27 27.11 10.24
N ASP A 189 -9.50 27.43 9.94
CA ASP A 189 -9.96 28.77 9.51
C ASP A 189 -9.04 29.42 8.46
N CYS A 190 -8.77 28.72 7.36
CA CYS A 190 -7.92 29.21 6.25
C CYS A 190 -6.47 29.51 6.65
N GLY A 191 -5.88 28.70 7.52
CA GLY A 191 -4.44 28.73 7.81
C GLY A 191 -4.06 29.25 9.18
N LYS A 192 -5.04 29.49 10.06
CA LYS A 192 -4.74 29.75 11.48
C LYS A 192 -4.17 28.49 12.13
N ASP A 193 -3.26 28.68 13.07
CA ASP A 193 -2.71 27.59 13.86
C ASP A 193 -3.81 27.00 14.76
N ALA A 194 -4.05 25.70 14.64
CA ALA A 194 -5.03 25.00 15.46
C ALA A 194 -4.54 24.71 16.90
N HIS A 195 -3.28 25.04 17.21
CA HIS A 195 -2.67 24.89 18.55
C HIS A 195 -2.88 23.49 19.15
N THR A 196 -2.66 22.45 18.34
CA THR A 196 -2.91 21.06 18.76
C THR A 196 -1.95 20.56 19.82
N ASP A 197 -0.73 21.11 19.87
CA ASP A 197 0.36 20.72 20.79
C ASP A 197 0.62 19.21 20.81
N GLY A 198 0.39 18.53 19.68
CA GLY A 198 0.52 17.08 19.58
C GLY A 198 -0.55 16.28 20.33
N LYS A 199 -1.66 16.91 20.70
CA LYS A 199 -2.74 16.27 21.45
C LYS A 199 -3.96 16.07 20.56
N PHE A 200 -4.73 15.04 20.87
CA PHE A 200 -5.96 14.73 20.13
C PHE A 200 -7.21 15.43 20.68
N ASN A 201 -7.18 15.90 21.91
CA ASN A 201 -8.29 16.58 22.59
C ASN A 201 -9.64 15.85 22.45
N LEU A 202 -9.60 14.51 22.35
CA LEU A 202 -10.80 13.68 22.34
C LEU A 202 -11.41 13.61 23.74
N SER A 203 -12.72 13.84 23.82
CA SER A 203 -13.49 13.59 25.02
C SER A 203 -13.63 12.09 25.31
N GLN A 204 -14.02 11.74 26.53
CA GLN A 204 -14.34 10.35 26.85
C GLN A 204 -15.48 9.81 25.98
N LYS A 205 -16.47 10.65 25.62
CA LYS A 205 -17.58 10.30 24.74
C LYS A 205 -17.06 10.02 23.33
N GLY A 206 -16.23 10.90 22.76
CA GLY A 206 -15.61 10.71 21.46
C GLY A 206 -14.77 9.43 21.37
N CYS A 207 -14.01 9.11 22.45
CA CYS A 207 -13.30 7.82 22.52
C CYS A 207 -14.26 6.63 22.48
N MET A 208 -15.41 6.70 23.17
CA MET A 208 -16.39 5.61 23.16
C MET A 208 -17.08 5.47 21.79
N GLU A 209 -17.30 6.56 21.07
CA GLU A 209 -17.87 6.53 19.72
C GLU A 209 -16.91 5.86 18.73
N ILE A 210 -15.62 6.18 18.79
CA ILE A 210 -14.60 5.49 18.00
C ILE A 210 -14.56 3.99 18.33
N MET A 211 -14.60 3.64 19.62
CA MET A 211 -14.66 2.24 20.05
C MET A 211 -15.93 1.55 19.56
N LYS A 212 -17.07 2.22 19.58
CA LYS A 212 -18.34 1.71 19.08
C LYS A 212 -18.24 1.42 17.57
N LEU A 213 -17.71 2.37 16.77
CA LEU A 213 -17.50 2.16 15.34
C LEU A 213 -16.63 0.92 15.09
N PHE A 214 -15.52 0.79 15.83
CA PHE A 214 -14.61 -0.33 15.68
C PHE A 214 -15.27 -1.69 15.95
N MET A 215 -16.23 -1.74 16.90
CA MET A 215 -16.95 -2.94 17.30
C MET A 215 -18.24 -3.19 16.52
N THR A 216 -18.74 -2.23 15.75
CA THR A 216 -19.94 -2.37 14.94
C THR A 216 -19.68 -3.34 13.80
N LYS A 217 -20.65 -4.18 13.46
CA LYS A 217 -20.52 -5.10 12.33
C LYS A 217 -20.48 -4.33 11.00
N ASP A 218 -19.81 -4.89 10.03
CA ASP A 218 -19.65 -4.25 8.71
C ASP A 218 -21.01 -4.06 8.02
N GLU A 219 -21.91 -5.04 8.17
CA GLU A 219 -23.25 -5.01 7.57
C GLU A 219 -24.10 -3.85 8.11
N ASP A 220 -23.88 -3.45 9.37
CA ASP A 220 -24.61 -2.34 10.01
C ASP A 220 -24.09 -0.96 9.56
N LEU A 221 -23.01 -0.93 8.76
CA LEU A 221 -22.34 0.29 8.31
C LEU A 221 -22.46 0.54 6.79
N TYR A 222 -23.04 -0.40 6.01
CA TYR A 222 -23.06 -0.30 4.55
C TYR A 222 -23.68 1.00 4.03
N ASP A 223 -24.74 1.48 4.69
CA ASP A 223 -25.46 2.69 4.30
C ASP A 223 -25.21 3.88 5.25
N LYS A 224 -24.12 3.80 6.06
CA LYS A 224 -23.78 4.84 7.04
C LYS A 224 -22.66 5.73 6.55
N THR A 225 -22.82 7.03 6.78
CA THR A 225 -21.74 8.00 6.67
C THR A 225 -21.03 8.18 8.02
N ILE A 226 -19.89 8.82 8.00
CA ILE A 226 -19.13 9.14 9.22
C ILE A 226 -19.95 10.04 10.15
N GLU A 227 -20.71 10.97 9.59
CA GLU A 227 -21.60 11.87 10.37
C GLU A 227 -22.83 11.15 10.96
N ASP A 228 -23.19 9.96 10.47
CA ASP A 228 -24.24 9.14 11.08
C ASP A 228 -23.76 8.38 12.33
N VAL A 229 -22.47 8.28 12.56
CA VAL A 229 -21.90 7.45 13.62
C VAL A 229 -21.13 8.22 14.68
N PHE A 230 -20.78 9.48 14.40
CA PHE A 230 -20.07 10.37 15.32
C PHE A 230 -20.86 11.63 15.61
N ASP A 231 -20.68 12.13 16.82
CA ASP A 231 -21.21 13.42 17.25
C ASP A 231 -20.14 14.53 17.10
N ASP A 232 -20.58 15.77 17.31
CA ASP A 232 -19.73 16.98 17.29
C ASP A 232 -18.46 16.86 18.16
N GLU A 233 -18.48 16.04 19.21
CA GLU A 233 -17.33 15.86 20.08
C GLU A 233 -16.13 15.20 19.39
N VAL A 234 -16.38 14.34 18.38
CA VAL A 234 -15.33 13.79 17.54
C VAL A 234 -14.90 14.82 16.49
N PHE A 235 -15.86 15.45 15.82
CA PHE A 235 -15.57 16.40 14.76
C PHE A 235 -14.85 17.67 15.22
N ASN A 236 -15.10 18.12 16.44
CA ASN A 236 -14.44 19.28 17.04
C ASN A 236 -13.12 18.92 17.74
N SER A 237 -12.68 17.66 17.67
CA SER A 237 -11.41 17.23 18.24
C SER A 237 -10.25 17.44 17.27
N THR A 238 -9.05 17.67 17.82
CA THR A 238 -7.83 17.69 17.02
C THR A 238 -7.47 16.32 16.45
N PHE A 239 -8.00 15.23 17.04
CA PHE A 239 -7.92 13.89 16.47
C PHE A 239 -8.55 13.85 15.07
N TRP A 240 -9.79 14.38 14.93
CA TRP A 240 -10.47 14.42 13.63
C TRP A 240 -9.69 15.26 12.60
N LEU A 241 -9.15 16.40 13.03
CA LEU A 241 -8.33 17.25 12.18
C LEU A 241 -7.11 16.52 11.63
N TYR A 242 -6.37 15.78 12.47
CA TYR A 242 -5.25 14.96 12.02
C TYR A 242 -5.71 13.81 11.11
N TRP A 243 -6.74 13.09 11.53
CA TRP A 243 -7.22 11.90 10.82
C TRP A 243 -7.73 12.24 9.43
N ARG A 244 -8.63 13.23 9.32
CA ARG A 244 -9.18 13.65 8.03
C ARG A 244 -8.12 14.20 7.09
N THR A 245 -7.12 14.90 7.61
CA THR A 245 -6.02 15.46 6.81
C THR A 245 -5.09 14.36 6.31
N MET A 246 -4.73 13.42 7.17
CA MET A 246 -3.83 12.33 6.83
C MET A 246 -4.44 11.37 5.79
N PHE A 247 -5.70 11.01 5.97
CA PHE A 247 -6.36 9.99 5.17
C PHE A 247 -7.41 10.53 4.20
N ALA A 248 -7.51 11.86 4.06
CA ALA A 248 -8.43 12.55 3.15
C ALA A 248 -9.91 12.20 3.38
N PHE A 249 -10.33 12.06 4.63
CA PHE A 249 -11.73 11.82 4.98
C PHE A 249 -12.53 13.13 5.07
N GLU A 250 -13.80 13.02 4.70
CA GLU A 250 -14.86 14.02 4.93
C GLU A 250 -16.01 13.38 5.70
N ASN A 251 -16.81 14.19 6.38
CA ASN A 251 -17.89 13.71 7.25
C ASN A 251 -18.91 12.83 6.52
N TRP A 252 -19.15 13.10 5.25
CA TRP A 252 -20.09 12.38 4.38
C TRP A 252 -19.52 11.10 3.76
N HIS A 253 -18.24 10.79 3.99
CA HIS A 253 -17.65 9.53 3.54
C HIS A 253 -18.21 8.32 4.30
N SER A 254 -17.98 7.12 3.77
CA SER A 254 -18.46 5.87 4.34
C SER A 254 -17.88 5.61 5.74
N ALA A 255 -18.76 5.33 6.71
CA ALA A 255 -18.37 4.90 8.04
C ALA A 255 -17.66 3.54 8.02
N LEU A 256 -18.04 2.63 7.11
CA LEU A 256 -17.38 1.35 6.93
C LEU A 256 -15.93 1.56 6.47
N GLU A 257 -15.71 2.41 5.49
CA GLU A 257 -14.37 2.70 5.00
C GLU A 257 -13.49 3.27 6.12
N MET A 258 -14.02 4.24 6.90
CA MET A 258 -13.29 4.76 8.05
C MET A 258 -12.96 3.67 9.08
N LYS A 259 -13.90 2.75 9.37
CA LYS A 259 -13.63 1.61 10.24
C LYS A 259 -12.49 0.74 9.72
N LEU A 260 -12.48 0.42 8.43
CA LEU A 260 -11.42 -0.38 7.80
C LEU A 260 -10.06 0.33 7.88
N TYR A 261 -10.04 1.65 7.69
CA TYR A 261 -8.84 2.46 7.90
C TYR A 261 -8.37 2.44 9.37
N PHE A 262 -9.27 2.52 10.34
CA PHE A 262 -8.90 2.35 11.75
C PHE A 262 -8.27 0.99 12.01
N GLN A 263 -8.86 -0.08 11.49
CA GLN A 263 -8.31 -1.42 11.65
C GLN A 263 -6.93 -1.55 11.00
N ARG A 264 -6.75 -0.94 9.84
CA ARG A 264 -5.49 -0.97 9.09
C ARG A 264 -4.39 -0.12 9.73
N PHE A 265 -4.73 1.06 10.25
CA PHE A 265 -3.76 2.07 10.68
C PHE A 265 -3.77 2.38 12.18
N ILE A 266 -4.42 1.57 13.00
CA ILE A 266 -4.51 1.82 14.46
C ILE A 266 -3.13 1.96 15.13
N HIS A 267 -2.13 1.26 14.62
CA HIS A 267 -0.77 1.32 15.13
C HIS A 267 -0.03 2.63 14.78
N HIS A 268 -0.58 3.44 13.88
CA HIS A 268 -0.02 4.73 13.48
C HIS A 268 -0.63 5.93 14.22
N ILE A 269 -1.72 5.73 14.96
CA ILE A 269 -2.45 6.85 15.59
C ILE A 269 -1.52 7.71 16.45
N SER A 270 -0.62 7.12 17.23
CA SER A 270 0.31 7.86 18.08
C SER A 270 1.33 8.71 17.31
N GLY A 271 1.59 8.37 16.06
CA GLY A 271 2.55 9.05 15.18
C GLY A 271 1.90 10.09 14.24
N LEU A 272 0.59 10.33 14.33
CA LEU A 272 -0.08 11.33 13.51
C LEU A 272 0.42 12.76 13.78
N PRO A 273 0.67 13.18 15.04
CA PRO A 273 1.10 14.55 15.32
C PRO A 273 2.53 14.87 14.90
N ASP A 274 3.40 13.88 14.71
CA ASP A 274 4.83 14.07 14.44
C ASP A 274 5.34 13.31 13.21
N PHE A 275 4.44 12.70 12.45
CA PHE A 275 4.74 11.89 11.27
C PHE A 275 5.69 10.71 11.50
N SER A 276 5.99 10.34 12.74
CA SER A 276 6.91 9.24 13.05
C SER A 276 6.45 7.88 12.51
N ALA A 277 5.15 7.76 12.29
CA ALA A 277 4.55 6.56 11.67
C ALA A 277 4.87 6.44 10.17
N LEU A 278 5.06 7.55 9.48
CA LEU A 278 5.31 7.59 8.06
C LEU A 278 6.78 7.31 7.74
N LYS A 279 7.00 6.71 6.59
CA LYS A 279 8.33 6.38 6.08
C LYS A 279 8.53 6.99 4.70
N SER A 280 9.78 7.28 4.38
CA SER A 280 10.16 7.91 3.14
C SER A 280 11.03 6.97 2.29
N THR A 281 11.00 7.17 0.99
CA THR A 281 11.97 6.64 0.04
C THR A 281 13.10 7.65 -0.16
N LYS A 282 14.26 7.19 -0.63
CA LYS A 282 15.44 8.05 -0.83
C LYS A 282 15.20 9.14 -1.89
N TYR A 283 14.55 8.75 -2.96
CA TYR A 283 14.13 9.62 -4.05
C TYR A 283 12.60 9.62 -4.14
N ASN A 284 12.04 10.23 -5.17
CA ASN A 284 10.63 10.05 -5.49
C ASN A 284 10.32 8.57 -5.78
N HIS A 285 9.03 8.21 -5.81
CA HIS A 285 8.64 6.81 -5.95
C HIS A 285 8.99 6.21 -7.31
N TYR A 286 9.12 7.05 -8.35
CA TYR A 286 9.54 6.54 -9.65
C TYR A 286 10.95 5.95 -9.58
N GLU A 287 11.93 6.73 -9.13
CA GLU A 287 13.32 6.27 -9.05
C GLU A 287 13.53 5.22 -7.97
N SER A 288 12.81 5.34 -6.85
CA SER A 288 13.03 4.43 -5.70
C SER A 288 12.32 3.09 -5.83
N LEU A 289 11.18 3.03 -6.52
CA LEU A 289 10.32 1.85 -6.56
C LEU A 289 10.03 1.39 -7.99
N ILE A 290 9.55 2.29 -8.85
CA ILE A 290 9.05 1.93 -10.19
C ILE A 290 10.19 1.52 -11.10
N LEU A 291 11.22 2.34 -11.21
CA LEU A 291 12.36 2.08 -12.09
C LEU A 291 13.10 0.79 -11.75
N PRO A 292 13.37 0.47 -10.47
CA PRO A 292 13.93 -0.84 -10.11
C PRO A 292 13.04 -2.02 -10.52
N MET A 293 11.71 -1.92 -10.36
CA MET A 293 10.78 -2.96 -10.81
C MET A 293 10.80 -3.11 -12.33
N GLN A 294 10.76 -1.99 -13.05
CA GLN A 294 10.84 -2.00 -14.51
C GLN A 294 12.15 -2.68 -14.98
N LYS A 295 13.28 -2.31 -14.39
CA LYS A 295 14.58 -2.92 -14.74
C LYS A 295 14.65 -4.41 -14.42
N TYR A 296 14.06 -4.83 -13.30
CA TYR A 296 13.94 -6.25 -12.96
C TYR A 296 13.10 -7.02 -14.00
N LEU A 297 11.97 -6.45 -14.41
CA LEU A 297 11.07 -7.05 -15.39
C LEU A 297 11.68 -7.07 -16.79
N GLU A 298 12.32 -5.99 -17.24
CA GLU A 298 13.06 -5.93 -18.49
C GLU A 298 14.17 -7.01 -18.55
N ALA A 299 14.91 -7.16 -17.45
CA ALA A 299 15.95 -8.19 -17.33
C ALA A 299 15.37 -9.63 -17.36
N ALA A 300 14.11 -9.81 -16.95
CA ALA A 300 13.40 -11.07 -17.06
C ALA A 300 12.80 -11.30 -18.47
N GLY A 301 12.85 -10.32 -19.36
CA GLY A 301 12.33 -10.39 -20.72
C GLY A 301 10.85 -9.97 -20.86
N VAL A 302 10.28 -9.27 -19.86
CA VAL A 302 8.91 -8.74 -19.95
C VAL A 302 8.83 -7.63 -20.98
N GLU A 303 7.80 -7.67 -21.82
CA GLU A 303 7.55 -6.68 -22.84
C GLU A 303 6.77 -5.49 -22.29
N PHE A 304 7.36 -4.30 -22.40
CA PHE A 304 6.68 -3.04 -22.15
C PHE A 304 6.24 -2.40 -23.47
N ARG A 305 4.95 -2.23 -23.66
CA ARG A 305 4.35 -1.59 -24.84
C ARG A 305 3.76 -0.24 -24.41
N PHE A 306 4.54 0.80 -24.60
CA PHE A 306 4.13 2.19 -24.36
C PHE A 306 3.34 2.75 -25.54
N GLY A 307 2.51 3.77 -25.30
CA GLY A 307 1.63 4.37 -26.29
C GLY A 307 0.47 3.44 -26.70
N VAL A 308 0.13 2.47 -25.84
CA VAL A 308 -0.98 1.52 -26.05
C VAL A 308 -2.10 1.81 -25.07
N GLU A 309 -3.10 2.54 -25.53
CA GLU A 309 -4.33 2.83 -24.80
C GLU A 309 -5.33 1.69 -24.96
N VAL A 310 -5.53 0.87 -23.95
CA VAL A 310 -6.57 -0.17 -23.95
C VAL A 310 -7.92 0.50 -23.75
N THR A 311 -8.82 0.32 -24.72
CA THR A 311 -10.16 0.93 -24.72
C THR A 311 -11.24 -0.02 -24.24
N ASN A 312 -11.05 -1.34 -24.44
CA ASN A 312 -12.03 -2.33 -24.03
C ASN A 312 -11.41 -3.72 -23.87
N VAL A 313 -12.05 -4.58 -23.07
CA VAL A 313 -11.80 -6.01 -23.00
C VAL A 313 -13.08 -6.73 -23.36
N ILE A 314 -13.07 -7.48 -24.44
CA ILE A 314 -14.21 -8.25 -24.93
C ILE A 314 -14.31 -9.57 -24.20
N PHE A 315 -15.50 -9.90 -23.73
CA PHE A 315 -15.77 -11.14 -22.99
C PHE A 315 -16.78 -12.02 -23.72
N GLU A 316 -16.52 -13.31 -23.66
CA GLU A 316 -17.48 -14.35 -24.02
C GLU A 316 -17.95 -15.09 -22.75
N PHE A 317 -19.18 -15.53 -22.79
CA PHE A 317 -19.75 -16.35 -21.72
C PHE A 317 -19.93 -17.77 -22.25
N LYS A 318 -19.15 -18.70 -21.69
CA LYS A 318 -19.16 -20.11 -22.08
C LYS A 318 -19.16 -20.97 -20.83
N ASP A 319 -20.09 -21.90 -20.75
CA ASP A 319 -20.24 -22.84 -19.62
C ASP A 319 -20.28 -22.17 -18.24
N GLY A 320 -20.96 -20.99 -18.14
CA GLY A 320 -21.08 -20.21 -16.93
C GLY A 320 -19.80 -19.44 -16.52
N LYS A 321 -18.76 -19.46 -17.35
CA LYS A 321 -17.52 -18.72 -17.15
C LYS A 321 -17.49 -17.48 -18.02
N LYS A 322 -16.89 -16.43 -17.49
CA LYS A 322 -16.57 -15.20 -18.22
C LYS A 322 -15.12 -15.29 -18.71
N ILE A 323 -14.93 -15.32 -20.02
CA ILE A 323 -13.64 -15.51 -20.67
C ILE A 323 -13.31 -14.26 -21.48
N ALA A 324 -12.14 -13.66 -21.29
CA ALA A 324 -11.67 -12.59 -22.14
C ALA A 324 -11.27 -13.16 -23.50
N SER A 325 -11.86 -12.64 -24.59
CA SER A 325 -11.63 -13.13 -25.97
C SER A 325 -10.82 -12.16 -26.83
N ALA A 326 -10.82 -10.86 -26.49
CA ALA A 326 -10.00 -9.88 -27.18
C ALA A 326 -9.76 -8.64 -26.29
N ILE A 327 -8.67 -7.92 -26.60
CA ILE A 327 -8.39 -6.58 -26.09
C ILE A 327 -8.44 -5.61 -27.25
N GLU A 328 -9.27 -4.58 -27.16
CA GLU A 328 -9.31 -3.46 -28.09
C GLU A 328 -8.41 -2.34 -27.55
N CYS A 329 -7.56 -1.80 -28.42
CA CYS A 329 -6.63 -0.75 -28.01
C CYS A 329 -6.34 0.21 -29.17
N LYS A 330 -5.77 1.36 -28.82
CA LYS A 330 -5.13 2.29 -29.76
C LYS A 330 -3.63 2.26 -29.50
N GLU A 331 -2.86 1.84 -30.47
CA GLU A 331 -1.41 1.89 -30.41
C GLU A 331 -0.92 3.10 -31.20
N HIS A 332 -0.36 4.08 -30.50
CA HIS A 332 0.01 5.39 -31.05
C HIS A 332 -1.14 6.04 -31.86
N GLY A 333 -2.35 5.92 -31.32
CA GLY A 333 -3.57 6.48 -31.96
C GLY A 333 -4.20 5.63 -33.05
N VAL A 334 -3.62 4.49 -33.40
CA VAL A 334 -4.15 3.56 -34.42
C VAL A 334 -4.92 2.43 -33.74
N GLU A 335 -6.18 2.24 -34.11
CA GLU A 335 -7.02 1.15 -33.63
C GLU A 335 -6.38 -0.22 -33.92
N LYS A 336 -6.29 -1.06 -32.90
CA LYS A 336 -5.77 -2.42 -32.96
C LYS A 336 -6.57 -3.34 -32.04
N GLY A 337 -6.53 -4.64 -32.35
CA GLY A 337 -7.07 -5.69 -31.49
C GLY A 337 -6.03 -6.75 -31.19
N ILE A 338 -6.04 -7.27 -29.97
CA ILE A 338 -5.27 -8.43 -29.55
C ILE A 338 -6.28 -9.55 -29.35
N VAL A 339 -6.21 -10.60 -30.18
CA VAL A 339 -7.05 -11.79 -30.02
C VAL A 339 -6.46 -12.66 -28.91
N LEU A 340 -7.30 -13.07 -27.99
CA LEU A 340 -6.94 -13.89 -26.83
C LEU A 340 -7.40 -15.33 -27.01
N THR A 341 -6.70 -16.22 -26.35
CA THR A 341 -7.04 -17.64 -26.22
C THR A 341 -7.52 -17.97 -24.81
N GLU A 342 -8.06 -19.16 -24.59
CA GLU A 342 -8.46 -19.63 -23.25
C GLU A 342 -7.26 -19.77 -22.28
N ASN A 343 -6.03 -19.76 -22.80
CA ASN A 343 -4.79 -19.83 -22.03
C ASN A 343 -4.27 -18.45 -21.61
N ASP A 344 -4.83 -17.37 -22.14
CA ASP A 344 -4.33 -16.02 -21.84
C ASP A 344 -4.96 -15.45 -20.58
N LEU A 345 -4.17 -14.68 -19.85
CA LEU A 345 -4.57 -13.98 -18.63
C LEU A 345 -4.65 -12.49 -18.92
N VAL A 346 -5.70 -11.84 -18.42
CA VAL A 346 -5.84 -10.38 -18.52
C VAL A 346 -5.95 -9.79 -17.12
N PHE A 347 -5.06 -8.85 -16.82
CA PHE A 347 -5.06 -8.07 -15.59
C PHE A 347 -5.43 -6.63 -15.91
N VAL A 348 -6.54 -6.15 -15.39
CA VAL A 348 -6.99 -4.76 -15.54
C VAL A 348 -6.68 -4.03 -14.26
N THR A 349 -5.74 -3.09 -14.30
CA THR A 349 -5.24 -2.38 -13.11
C THR A 349 -5.48 -0.87 -13.14
N ASN A 350 -6.13 -0.37 -14.18
CA ASN A 350 -6.56 1.02 -14.28
C ASN A 350 -7.82 1.29 -13.44
N GLY A 351 -8.28 2.55 -13.40
CA GLY A 351 -9.48 2.94 -12.67
C GLY A 351 -9.21 3.42 -11.23
N SER A 352 -7.98 3.78 -10.89
CA SER A 352 -7.69 4.45 -9.63
C SER A 352 -8.26 5.89 -9.61
N CYS A 353 -8.43 6.46 -8.43
CA CYS A 353 -8.89 7.86 -8.27
C CYS A 353 -7.94 8.89 -8.91
N THR A 354 -6.72 8.49 -9.26
CA THR A 354 -5.71 9.34 -9.91
C THR A 354 -5.56 9.08 -11.41
N GLU A 355 -6.34 8.17 -11.99
CA GLU A 355 -6.22 7.80 -13.41
C GLU A 355 -6.45 8.98 -14.34
N GLY A 356 -7.44 9.83 -14.05
CA GLY A 356 -7.74 11.03 -14.85
C GLY A 356 -6.79 12.20 -14.64
N THR A 357 -5.74 12.07 -13.83
CA THR A 357 -4.78 13.13 -13.61
C THR A 357 -3.85 13.24 -14.81
N ILE A 358 -3.80 14.42 -15.43
CA ILE A 358 -2.90 14.77 -16.53
C ILE A 358 -1.85 15.78 -16.05
N TYR A 359 -0.72 15.85 -16.73
CA TYR A 359 0.37 16.81 -16.44
C TYR A 359 0.11 18.20 -17.00
#